data_352a30d69a9d63deeaa0ee9f62955489
#
_entry.id   352a30d69a9d63deeaa0ee9f62955489
#
_cell.length_a   1.000
_cell.length_b   1.000
_cell.length_c   1.000
_cell.angle_alpha   90.00
_cell.angle_beta   90.00
_cell.angle_gamma   90.00
#
_symmetry.space_group_name_H-M   'P 1'
#
loop_
_entity.id
_entity.type
_entity.pdbx_description
1 polymer ?
#
loop_
_entity_poly.entity_id
_entity_poly.type
_entity_poly.pdbx_seq_one_letter_code
_entity_poly.pdbx_strand_id
1 'polypeptide(L)'
;KEGLQIWTTDREYGQYNEQYNYERLALTEEDTIIDGKSYKKLYSFTEREFDIETATFVCGIRENENKQVFVASYHNQQEFLLYDFSLTEGDSILAESNGEYDLYFNVTDVDTIDYNGVERRKITLQFYNYARVTWIEGIGNIEGLLMDWRSYTMAMDPMPNVRLRCYEHNEECLYSDFSFNESIYDCYTPLYTGLEENETQNNILLYPNPAKERLYINTSIPIKQMTICNLLGQEIQKYNNLETTSSINISGLNEGVYFVKIYTEKVVHTTKIIVE
;
A
#
# COMPACT_ATOMS: atom_id res chain seq x y z
N LYS A 1 20.77 2.47 -3.61
CA LYS A 1 19.50 1.73 -3.86
C LYS A 1 19.31 1.43 -5.36
N GLU A 2 20.41 1.37 -6.09
CA GLU A 2 20.43 1.01 -7.51
C GLU A 2 19.88 -0.41 -7.69
N GLY A 3 18.97 -0.60 -8.67
CA GLY A 3 18.32 -1.88 -8.95
C GLY A 3 17.21 -2.31 -8.00
N LEU A 4 16.89 -1.54 -6.95
CA LEU A 4 15.81 -1.87 -6.01
C LEU A 4 14.45 -1.76 -6.68
N GLN A 5 13.66 -2.83 -6.60
CA GLN A 5 12.29 -2.88 -7.10
C GLN A 5 11.33 -3.15 -5.94
N ILE A 6 10.23 -2.37 -5.85
CA ILE A 6 9.26 -2.48 -4.76
C ILE A 6 7.85 -2.64 -5.32
N TRP A 7 7.13 -3.63 -4.82
CA TRP A 7 5.69 -3.83 -5.05
C TRP A 7 4.92 -3.53 -3.77
N THR A 8 3.91 -2.68 -3.87
CA THR A 8 2.95 -2.45 -2.79
C THR A 8 1.60 -2.98 -3.24
N THR A 9 1.06 -3.93 -2.50
CA THR A 9 -0.16 -4.67 -2.82
C THR A 9 -1.19 -4.48 -1.72
N ASP A 10 -2.41 -4.10 -2.09
CA ASP A 10 -3.56 -4.03 -1.17
C ASP A 10 -4.27 -5.37 -1.10
N ARG A 11 -4.72 -5.74 0.12
CA ARG A 11 -5.54 -6.93 0.38
C ARG A 11 -6.77 -6.54 1.19
N GLU A 12 -7.95 -6.83 0.67
CA GLU A 12 -9.22 -6.68 1.36
C GLU A 12 -9.74 -8.05 1.78
N TYR A 13 -9.92 -8.27 3.08
CA TYR A 13 -10.46 -9.50 3.62
C TYR A 13 -11.95 -9.34 3.95
N GLY A 14 -12.82 -9.83 3.05
CA GLY A 14 -14.23 -10.22 3.29
C GLY A 14 -15.20 -9.15 3.80
N GLN A 15 -16.49 -9.42 3.63
CA GLN A 15 -17.63 -8.53 3.97
C GLN A 15 -17.83 -8.24 5.46
N TYR A 16 -17.07 -8.85 6.38
CA TYR A 16 -17.32 -8.76 7.82
C TYR A 16 -16.16 -8.22 8.66
N ASN A 17 -15.00 -8.04 8.07
CA ASN A 17 -13.86 -7.38 8.70
C ASN A 17 -13.25 -6.43 7.68
N GLU A 18 -13.49 -5.14 7.84
CA GLU A 18 -12.84 -4.06 7.09
C GLU A 18 -11.35 -3.94 7.47
N GLN A 19 -10.65 -5.07 7.58
CA GLN A 19 -9.20 -5.09 7.73
C GLN A 19 -8.57 -5.03 6.34
N TYR A 20 -8.24 -3.85 5.92
CA TYR A 20 -7.34 -3.63 4.82
C TYR A 20 -5.92 -3.91 5.31
N ASN A 21 -5.26 -4.85 4.67
CA ASN A 21 -3.83 -5.08 4.84
C ASN A 21 -3.13 -4.71 3.54
N TYR A 22 -1.96 -4.15 3.65
CA TYR A 22 -1.07 -4.03 2.50
C TYR A 22 0.18 -4.89 2.73
N GLU A 23 0.74 -5.37 1.64
CA GLU A 23 1.99 -6.11 1.63
C GLU A 23 3.00 -5.34 0.79
N ARG A 24 4.22 -5.21 1.27
CA ARG A 24 5.32 -4.64 0.50
C ARG A 24 6.41 -5.66 0.29
N LEU A 25 6.81 -5.82 -0.95
CA LEU A 25 7.87 -6.73 -1.37
C LEU A 25 8.98 -5.92 -2.03
N ALA A 26 10.23 -6.25 -1.72
CA ALA A 26 11.42 -5.62 -2.29
C ALA A 26 12.31 -6.67 -2.94
N LEU A 27 12.56 -6.56 -4.24
CA LEU A 27 13.57 -7.33 -4.96
C LEU A 27 14.87 -6.54 -5.00
N THR A 28 15.94 -7.17 -4.53
CA THR A 28 17.27 -6.55 -4.47
C THR A 28 18.19 -7.12 -5.55
N GLU A 29 19.31 -6.44 -5.81
CA GLU A 29 20.35 -6.95 -6.69
C GLU A 29 21.22 -8.05 -6.04
N GLU A 30 20.97 -8.39 -4.77
CA GLU A 30 21.70 -9.46 -4.11
C GLU A 30 21.32 -10.83 -4.65
N ASP A 31 22.36 -11.63 -4.95
CA ASP A 31 22.19 -13.00 -5.40
C ASP A 31 22.13 -14.00 -4.24
N THR A 32 21.40 -15.08 -4.46
CA THR A 32 21.42 -16.28 -3.62
C THR A 32 21.43 -17.52 -4.49
N ILE A 33 21.99 -18.62 -3.98
CA ILE A 33 22.03 -19.91 -4.68
C ILE A 33 21.01 -20.84 -4.03
N ILE A 34 20.04 -21.31 -4.81
CA ILE A 34 19.05 -22.30 -4.40
C ILE A 34 19.10 -23.45 -5.41
N ASP A 35 19.34 -24.68 -4.95
CA ASP A 35 19.48 -25.88 -5.79
C ASP A 35 20.43 -25.67 -7.00
N GLY A 36 21.57 -25.02 -6.75
CA GLY A 36 22.62 -24.77 -7.76
C GLY A 36 22.31 -23.69 -8.80
N LYS A 37 21.18 -23.00 -8.71
CA LYS A 37 20.79 -21.88 -9.58
C LYS A 37 20.88 -20.55 -8.86
N SER A 38 21.22 -19.48 -9.57
CA SER A 38 21.28 -18.12 -9.03
C SER A 38 19.91 -17.45 -9.10
N TYR A 39 19.53 -16.76 -8.02
CA TYR A 39 18.30 -16.00 -7.86
C TYR A 39 18.60 -14.65 -7.23
N LYS A 40 17.83 -13.62 -7.58
CA LYS A 40 17.75 -12.37 -6.82
C LYS A 40 16.90 -12.57 -5.59
N LYS A 41 17.25 -11.90 -4.47
CA LYS A 41 16.54 -12.06 -3.20
C LYS A 41 15.32 -11.15 -3.14
N LEU A 42 14.19 -11.73 -2.78
CA LEU A 42 12.95 -11.01 -2.49
C LEU A 42 12.71 -10.97 -0.98
N TYR A 43 12.38 -9.78 -0.47
CA TYR A 43 12.09 -9.53 0.93
C TYR A 43 10.69 -8.97 1.12
N SER A 44 10.05 -9.25 2.27
CA SER A 44 8.87 -8.53 2.76
C SER A 44 9.27 -7.53 3.83
N PHE A 45 8.58 -6.39 3.89
CA PHE A 45 8.82 -5.33 4.86
C PHE A 45 7.55 -4.49 5.09
N THR A 46 7.50 -3.71 6.17
CA THR A 46 6.33 -2.93 6.59
C THR A 46 6.61 -1.43 6.65
N GLU A 47 7.85 -1.03 6.79
CA GLU A 47 8.28 0.35 6.91
C GLU A 47 8.11 1.11 5.60
N ARG A 48 8.13 2.45 5.67
CA ARG A 48 8.06 3.30 4.49
C ARG A 48 9.26 3.12 3.57
N GLU A 49 10.44 3.03 4.14
CA GLU A 49 11.68 2.80 3.39
C GLU A 49 12.14 1.36 3.57
N PHE A 50 12.64 0.76 2.51
CA PHE A 50 13.22 -0.57 2.58
C PHE A 50 14.56 -0.53 3.35
N ASP A 51 14.63 -1.34 4.40
CA ASP A 51 15.84 -1.60 5.16
C ASP A 51 16.06 -3.11 5.27
N ILE A 52 17.15 -3.60 4.72
CA ILE A 52 17.49 -5.02 4.68
C ILE A 52 17.70 -5.62 6.08
N GLU A 53 18.11 -4.81 7.06
CA GLU A 53 18.35 -5.25 8.44
C GLU A 53 17.04 -5.63 9.16
N THR A 54 15.92 -5.03 8.77
CA THR A 54 14.59 -5.27 9.36
C THR A 54 13.69 -6.12 8.47
N ALA A 55 14.00 -6.22 7.18
CA ALA A 55 13.19 -6.95 6.21
C ALA A 55 13.33 -8.48 6.37
N THR A 56 12.27 -9.19 6.02
CA THR A 56 12.23 -10.65 6.08
C THR A 56 12.42 -11.25 4.69
N PHE A 57 13.42 -12.12 4.53
CA PHE A 57 13.63 -12.88 3.29
C PHE A 57 12.43 -13.78 2.99
N VAL A 58 11.88 -13.70 1.78
CA VAL A 58 10.71 -14.48 1.33
C VAL A 58 11.12 -15.62 0.42
N CYS A 59 11.77 -15.32 -0.71
CA CYS A 59 12.15 -16.30 -1.73
C CYS A 59 13.20 -15.73 -2.68
N GLY A 60 13.73 -16.61 -3.54
CA GLY A 60 14.54 -16.22 -4.69
C GLY A 60 13.67 -16.05 -5.94
N ILE A 61 13.96 -15.03 -6.74
CA ILE A 61 13.34 -14.80 -8.05
C ILE A 61 14.43 -14.79 -9.12
N ARG A 62 14.20 -15.47 -10.25
CA ARG A 62 15.06 -15.41 -11.41
C ARG A 62 14.25 -15.39 -12.70
N GLU A 63 14.76 -14.74 -13.70
CA GLU A 63 14.28 -14.79 -15.08
C GLU A 63 15.28 -15.58 -15.95
N ASN A 64 14.79 -16.31 -16.94
CA ASN A 64 15.61 -16.99 -17.92
C ASN A 64 15.60 -16.26 -19.27
N GLU A 65 16.42 -16.74 -20.22
CA GLU A 65 16.54 -16.17 -21.58
C GLU A 65 15.22 -16.21 -22.38
N ASN A 66 14.28 -17.08 -21.99
CA ASN A 66 12.98 -17.21 -22.62
C ASN A 66 11.89 -16.32 -21.97
N LYS A 67 12.28 -15.31 -21.16
CA LYS A 67 11.34 -14.42 -20.43
C LYS A 67 10.40 -15.17 -19.49
N GLN A 68 10.84 -16.28 -18.95
CA GLN A 68 10.14 -17.03 -17.92
C GLN A 68 10.67 -16.66 -16.54
N VAL A 69 9.79 -16.28 -15.64
CA VAL A 69 10.11 -15.89 -14.27
C VAL A 69 9.79 -17.05 -13.34
N PHE A 70 10.79 -17.43 -12.55
CA PHE A 70 10.70 -18.51 -11.58
C PHE A 70 10.88 -17.99 -10.16
N VAL A 71 10.21 -18.65 -9.24
CA VAL A 71 10.34 -18.43 -7.80
C VAL A 71 10.79 -19.72 -7.12
N ALA A 72 11.72 -19.60 -6.16
CA ALA A 72 12.19 -20.74 -5.35
C ALA A 72 12.20 -20.36 -3.86
N SER A 73 11.60 -21.23 -3.05
CA SER A 73 11.62 -21.10 -1.59
C SER A 73 12.87 -21.75 -1.02
N TYR A 74 13.47 -21.10 -0.02
CA TYR A 74 14.63 -21.64 0.70
C TYR A 74 14.32 -22.91 1.50
N HIS A 75 13.06 -23.06 1.94
CA HIS A 75 12.66 -24.15 2.84
C HIS A 75 12.54 -25.50 2.14
N ASN A 76 12.01 -25.54 0.92
CA ASN A 76 11.79 -26.79 0.19
C ASN A 76 12.64 -26.92 -1.08
N GLN A 77 13.44 -25.89 -1.41
CA GLN A 77 14.30 -25.80 -2.59
C GLN A 77 13.57 -26.10 -3.93
N GLN A 78 12.25 -26.03 -3.92
CA GLN A 78 11.44 -26.30 -5.09
C GLN A 78 11.25 -25.02 -5.89
N GLU A 79 11.52 -25.11 -7.18
CA GLU A 79 11.31 -24.03 -8.14
C GLU A 79 9.95 -24.14 -8.79
N PHE A 80 9.27 -23.01 -8.94
CA PHE A 80 7.98 -22.88 -9.63
C PHE A 80 8.05 -21.81 -10.70
N LEU A 81 7.42 -22.07 -11.84
CA LEU A 81 7.20 -21.04 -12.85
C LEU A 81 6.14 -20.06 -12.32
N LEU A 82 6.52 -18.78 -12.18
CA LEU A 82 5.65 -17.71 -11.72
C LEU A 82 4.96 -17.04 -12.91
N TYR A 83 5.73 -16.64 -13.93
CA TYR A 83 5.26 -16.00 -15.16
C TYR A 83 5.96 -16.55 -16.40
N ASP A 84 5.28 -16.51 -17.54
CA ASP A 84 5.86 -16.77 -18.86
C ASP A 84 5.48 -15.64 -19.81
N PHE A 85 6.38 -14.69 -20.01
CA PHE A 85 6.19 -13.57 -20.91
C PHE A 85 6.49 -13.90 -22.39
N SER A 86 6.82 -15.14 -22.72
CA SER A 86 6.96 -15.59 -24.11
C SER A 86 5.63 -15.98 -24.76
N LEU A 87 4.57 -16.20 -23.96
CA LEU A 87 3.26 -16.62 -24.41
C LEU A 87 2.64 -15.62 -25.40
N THR A 88 1.88 -16.14 -26.36
CA THR A 88 1.14 -15.38 -27.38
C THR A 88 -0.35 -15.66 -27.30
N GLU A 89 -1.17 -14.82 -27.94
CA GLU A 89 -2.63 -15.02 -27.99
C GLU A 89 -2.97 -16.40 -28.55
N GLY A 90 -3.85 -17.12 -27.86
CA GLY A 90 -4.24 -18.49 -28.16
C GLY A 90 -3.40 -19.57 -27.47
N ASP A 91 -2.27 -19.22 -26.87
CA ASP A 91 -1.50 -20.17 -26.06
C ASP A 91 -2.25 -20.51 -24.77
N SER A 92 -1.82 -21.60 -24.13
CA SER A 92 -2.37 -22.05 -22.86
C SER A 92 -1.24 -22.39 -21.88
N ILE A 93 -1.44 -22.08 -20.61
CA ILE A 93 -0.51 -22.46 -19.54
C ILE A 93 -1.21 -23.36 -18.52
N LEU A 94 -0.54 -24.46 -18.17
CA LEU A 94 -1.05 -25.42 -17.18
C LEU A 94 -1.06 -24.79 -15.80
N ALA A 95 -2.26 -24.72 -15.21
CA ALA A 95 -2.44 -24.25 -13.82
C ALA A 95 -2.34 -25.41 -12.84
N GLU A 96 -3.02 -26.51 -13.12
CA GLU A 96 -3.10 -27.67 -12.24
C GLU A 96 -3.27 -28.95 -13.02
N SER A 97 -2.67 -30.06 -12.53
CA SER A 97 -2.90 -31.41 -13.01
C SER A 97 -3.06 -32.35 -11.82
N ASN A 98 -4.15 -33.07 -11.74
CA ASN A 98 -4.37 -34.08 -10.70
C ASN A 98 -4.27 -35.53 -11.21
N GLY A 99 -3.84 -35.70 -12.47
CA GLY A 99 -3.71 -36.99 -13.14
C GLY A 99 -5.00 -37.53 -13.77
N GLU A 100 -6.16 -36.91 -13.51
CA GLU A 100 -7.43 -37.22 -14.17
C GLU A 100 -7.81 -36.14 -15.17
N TYR A 101 -7.54 -34.88 -14.85
CA TYR A 101 -7.75 -33.74 -15.72
C TYR A 101 -6.68 -32.66 -15.50
N ASP A 102 -6.46 -31.88 -16.53
CA ASP A 102 -5.56 -30.72 -16.53
C ASP A 102 -6.39 -29.45 -16.65
N LEU A 103 -6.06 -28.45 -15.84
CA LEU A 103 -6.69 -27.13 -15.85
C LEU A 103 -5.72 -26.12 -16.47
N TYR A 104 -6.20 -25.38 -17.47
CA TYR A 104 -5.39 -24.43 -18.20
C TYR A 104 -5.98 -23.02 -18.13
N PHE A 105 -5.10 -22.02 -18.01
CA PHE A 105 -5.42 -20.67 -18.39
C PHE A 105 -5.08 -20.47 -19.86
N ASN A 106 -5.98 -19.82 -20.60
CA ASN A 106 -5.77 -19.47 -22.00
C ASN A 106 -5.38 -18.00 -22.11
N VAL A 107 -4.39 -17.70 -22.95
CA VAL A 107 -4.03 -16.33 -23.30
C VAL A 107 -5.08 -15.77 -24.25
N THR A 108 -5.84 -14.79 -23.78
CA THR A 108 -6.95 -14.19 -24.53
C THR A 108 -6.59 -12.87 -25.18
N ASP A 109 -5.51 -12.24 -24.72
CA ASP A 109 -5.07 -10.94 -25.23
C ASP A 109 -3.59 -10.72 -24.91
N VAL A 110 -2.85 -10.22 -25.90
CA VAL A 110 -1.47 -9.77 -25.73
C VAL A 110 -1.34 -8.38 -26.32
N ASP A 111 -1.05 -7.40 -25.49
CA ASP A 111 -0.95 -6.00 -25.87
C ASP A 111 0.42 -5.43 -25.46
N THR A 112 0.74 -4.24 -25.90
CA THR A 112 1.89 -3.48 -25.50
C THR A 112 1.42 -2.20 -24.82
N ILE A 113 1.93 -1.94 -23.61
CA ILE A 113 1.62 -0.75 -22.84
C ILE A 113 2.89 0.04 -22.58
N ASP A 114 2.78 1.35 -22.58
CA ASP A 114 3.87 2.27 -22.23
C ASP A 114 3.73 2.74 -20.78
N TYR A 115 4.81 2.56 -20.01
CA TYR A 115 4.96 3.17 -18.71
C TYR A 115 6.27 3.99 -18.69
N ASN A 116 6.14 5.29 -18.61
CA ASN A 116 7.24 6.25 -18.57
C ASN A 116 8.23 6.09 -19.74
N GLY A 117 7.73 5.85 -20.97
CA GLY A 117 8.54 5.67 -22.15
C GLY A 117 9.17 4.28 -22.31
N VAL A 118 8.77 3.31 -21.48
CA VAL A 118 9.18 1.92 -21.59
C VAL A 118 7.99 1.07 -22.03
N GLU A 119 8.09 0.53 -23.25
CA GLU A 119 7.10 -0.42 -23.76
C GLU A 119 7.23 -1.77 -23.04
N ARG A 120 6.12 -2.31 -22.56
CA ARG A 120 6.04 -3.59 -21.83
C ARG A 120 4.94 -4.45 -22.41
N ARG A 121 5.18 -5.74 -22.52
CA ARG A 121 4.13 -6.69 -22.86
C ARG A 121 3.13 -6.79 -21.72
N LYS A 122 1.86 -6.78 -22.08
CA LYS A 122 0.74 -7.06 -21.19
C LYS A 122 0.04 -8.31 -21.69
N ILE A 123 -0.04 -9.34 -20.87
CA ILE A 123 -0.67 -10.63 -21.20
C ILE A 123 -1.89 -10.80 -20.31
N THR A 124 -3.03 -11.07 -20.94
CA THR A 124 -4.27 -11.39 -20.24
C THR A 124 -4.54 -12.88 -20.38
N LEU A 125 -4.69 -13.54 -19.25
CA LEU A 125 -5.03 -14.95 -19.16
C LEU A 125 -6.44 -15.11 -18.60
N GLN A 126 -7.15 -16.13 -19.06
CA GLN A 126 -8.51 -16.43 -18.63
C GLN A 126 -8.68 -17.91 -18.35
N PHE A 127 -9.29 -18.21 -17.20
CA PHE A 127 -9.72 -19.54 -16.82
C PHE A 127 -11.24 -19.64 -16.98
N TYR A 128 -11.71 -20.28 -18.06
CA TYR A 128 -13.12 -20.29 -18.46
C TYR A 128 -13.71 -18.86 -18.41
N ASN A 129 -14.89 -18.72 -17.77
CA ASN A 129 -15.54 -17.42 -17.54
C ASN A 129 -15.42 -16.97 -16.06
N TYR A 130 -14.54 -17.60 -15.28
CA TYR A 130 -14.51 -17.43 -13.84
C TYR A 130 -13.40 -16.49 -13.37
N ALA A 131 -12.23 -16.61 -13.95
CA ALA A 131 -11.08 -15.82 -13.51
C ALA A 131 -10.34 -15.19 -14.69
N ARG A 132 -9.89 -13.98 -14.48
CA ARG A 132 -9.03 -13.23 -15.39
C ARG A 132 -7.80 -12.75 -14.62
N VAL A 133 -6.63 -12.98 -15.20
CA VAL A 133 -5.34 -12.60 -14.63
C VAL A 133 -4.60 -11.76 -15.65
N THR A 134 -3.95 -10.70 -15.21
CA THR A 134 -3.18 -9.82 -16.10
C THR A 134 -1.74 -9.71 -15.61
N TRP A 135 -0.81 -10.03 -16.49
CA TRP A 135 0.63 -9.90 -16.27
C TRP A 135 1.21 -8.77 -17.10
N ILE A 136 2.14 -8.03 -16.52
CA ILE A 136 2.89 -6.97 -17.20
C ILE A 136 4.38 -7.30 -17.09
N GLU A 137 5.07 -7.39 -18.25
CA GLU A 137 6.49 -7.71 -18.31
C GLU A 137 7.31 -6.74 -17.45
N GLY A 138 8.16 -7.30 -16.58
CA GLY A 138 8.98 -6.53 -15.63
C GLY A 138 8.24 -5.95 -14.42
N ILE A 139 6.90 -6.15 -14.32
CA ILE A 139 6.09 -5.76 -13.16
C ILE A 139 5.48 -7.00 -12.49
N GLY A 140 4.98 -7.95 -13.29
CA GLY A 140 4.32 -9.16 -12.80
C GLY A 140 2.80 -9.07 -12.83
N ASN A 141 2.13 -9.75 -11.91
CA ASN A 141 0.67 -9.79 -11.83
C ASN A 141 0.12 -8.51 -11.17
N ILE A 142 -0.87 -7.87 -11.79
CA ILE A 142 -1.54 -6.67 -11.25
C ILE A 142 -2.37 -6.93 -9.99
N GLU A 143 -2.49 -8.17 -9.57
CA GLU A 143 -3.11 -8.57 -8.30
C GLU A 143 -2.06 -8.83 -7.20
N GLY A 144 -0.78 -8.63 -7.50
CA GLY A 144 0.34 -8.78 -6.59
C GLY A 144 1.40 -9.75 -7.10
N LEU A 145 2.67 -9.42 -6.84
CA LEU A 145 3.83 -10.12 -7.41
C LEU A 145 3.81 -11.64 -7.17
N LEU A 146 3.52 -12.06 -5.94
CA LEU A 146 3.52 -13.48 -5.58
C LEU A 146 2.11 -14.09 -5.55
N MET A 147 1.11 -13.41 -6.11
CA MET A 147 -0.24 -13.96 -6.16
C MET A 147 -0.24 -15.24 -7.00
N ASP A 148 -0.57 -16.34 -6.35
CA ASP A 148 -0.67 -17.63 -7.04
C ASP A 148 -1.94 -17.67 -7.91
N TRP A 149 -1.78 -17.28 -9.17
CA TRP A 149 -2.85 -17.27 -10.17
C TRP A 149 -3.48 -18.66 -10.39
N ARG A 150 -2.76 -19.73 -10.04
CA ARG A 150 -3.29 -21.10 -10.13
C ARG A 150 -4.39 -21.35 -9.11
N SER A 151 -4.37 -20.67 -7.97
CA SER A 151 -5.40 -20.82 -6.93
C SER A 151 -6.79 -20.43 -7.39
N TYR A 152 -6.91 -19.64 -8.47
CA TYR A 152 -8.21 -19.30 -9.05
C TYR A 152 -8.96 -20.49 -9.66
N THR A 153 -8.29 -21.61 -9.94
CA THR A 153 -8.94 -22.82 -10.42
C THR A 153 -9.73 -23.55 -9.32
N MET A 154 -9.37 -23.29 -8.05
CA MET A 154 -9.93 -23.97 -6.88
C MET A 154 -10.90 -23.11 -6.06
N ALA A 155 -11.06 -21.84 -6.42
CA ALA A 155 -11.81 -20.88 -5.60
C ALA A 155 -13.33 -21.18 -5.64
N MET A 156 -13.81 -21.93 -4.66
CA MET A 156 -15.22 -22.00 -4.29
C MET A 156 -15.62 -20.89 -3.30
N ASP A 157 -14.65 -20.26 -2.64
CA ASP A 157 -14.85 -19.14 -1.73
C ASP A 157 -14.40 -17.83 -2.37
N PRO A 158 -15.01 -16.68 -2.04
CA PRO A 158 -14.55 -15.39 -2.54
C PRO A 158 -13.10 -15.16 -2.08
N MET A 159 -12.19 -15.19 -3.05
CA MET A 159 -10.80 -14.82 -2.84
C MET A 159 -10.71 -13.39 -2.28
N PRO A 160 -9.75 -13.09 -1.41
CA PRO A 160 -9.53 -11.72 -1.01
C PRO A 160 -9.33 -10.86 -2.25
N ASN A 161 -9.93 -9.69 -2.24
CA ASN A 161 -9.71 -8.71 -3.30
C ASN A 161 -8.28 -8.19 -3.15
N VAL A 162 -7.39 -8.61 -4.03
CA VAL A 162 -5.96 -8.28 -3.99
C VAL A 162 -5.63 -7.48 -5.23
N ARG A 163 -4.92 -6.37 -5.07
CA ARG A 163 -4.47 -5.53 -6.19
C ARG A 163 -3.10 -4.95 -5.95
N LEU A 164 -2.30 -4.92 -7.00
CA LEU A 164 -1.06 -4.17 -7.02
C LEU A 164 -1.40 -2.67 -7.02
N ARG A 165 -1.10 -2.01 -5.90
CA ARG A 165 -1.25 -0.55 -5.77
C ARG A 165 -0.18 0.18 -6.56
N CYS A 166 1.08 -0.21 -6.35
CA CYS A 166 2.23 0.42 -7.00
C CYS A 166 3.33 -0.59 -7.30
N TYR A 167 4.09 -0.27 -8.35
CA TYR A 167 5.41 -0.82 -8.59
C TYR A 167 6.41 0.33 -8.76
N GLU A 168 7.46 0.28 -7.97
CA GLU A 168 8.53 1.28 -7.93
C GLU A 168 9.86 0.63 -8.34
N HIS A 169 10.66 1.34 -9.12
CA HIS A 169 12.02 0.93 -9.48
C HIS A 169 12.96 2.11 -9.28
N ASN A 170 14.00 1.94 -8.47
CA ASN A 170 14.95 3.00 -8.12
C ASN A 170 14.26 4.26 -7.56
N GLU A 171 13.26 4.08 -6.69
CA GLU A 171 12.49 5.16 -6.07
C GLU A 171 11.56 5.92 -7.07
N GLU A 172 11.41 5.45 -8.30
CA GLU A 172 10.47 5.98 -9.26
C GLU A 172 9.25 5.07 -9.39
N CYS A 173 8.04 5.63 -9.23
CA CYS A 173 6.80 4.89 -9.41
C CYS A 173 6.52 4.69 -10.91
N LEU A 174 6.65 3.45 -11.38
CA LEU A 174 6.45 3.08 -12.77
C LEU A 174 5.03 2.54 -13.05
N TYR A 175 4.30 2.12 -12.02
CA TYR A 175 2.91 1.68 -12.11
C TYR A 175 2.17 2.10 -10.86
N SER A 176 0.93 2.58 -11.02
CA SER A 176 0.04 2.83 -9.90
C SER A 176 -1.42 2.60 -10.29
N ASP A 177 -2.18 1.98 -9.39
CA ASP A 177 -3.63 1.86 -9.46
C ASP A 177 -4.23 2.24 -8.10
N PHE A 178 -4.80 3.44 -8.02
CA PHE A 178 -5.45 3.96 -6.82
C PHE A 178 -6.98 3.82 -6.88
N SER A 179 -7.52 3.10 -7.86
CA SER A 179 -8.97 2.94 -8.05
C SER A 179 -9.64 2.16 -6.92
N PHE A 180 -8.85 1.41 -6.14
CA PHE A 180 -9.33 0.58 -5.04
C PHE A 180 -9.78 1.40 -3.82
N ASN A 181 -9.12 2.53 -3.55
CA ASN A 181 -9.49 3.45 -2.49
C ASN A 181 -9.17 4.89 -2.90
N GLU A 182 -10.21 5.68 -3.14
CA GLU A 182 -10.09 7.08 -3.58
C GLU A 182 -9.38 8.00 -2.56
N SER A 183 -9.15 7.51 -1.34
CA SER A 183 -8.42 8.26 -0.30
C SER A 183 -6.91 7.99 -0.32
N ILE A 184 -6.44 7.08 -1.17
CA ILE A 184 -5.03 6.72 -1.30
C ILE A 184 -4.46 7.40 -2.54
N TYR A 185 -3.43 8.21 -2.36
CA TYR A 185 -2.79 8.99 -3.43
C TYR A 185 -1.29 8.72 -3.57
N ASP A 186 -0.73 7.81 -2.77
CA ASP A 186 0.67 7.41 -2.85
C ASP A 186 0.86 5.91 -2.65
N CYS A 187 2.06 5.42 -2.97
CA CYS A 187 2.41 4.01 -2.86
C CYS A 187 2.53 3.51 -1.41
N TYR A 188 2.54 4.40 -0.45
CA TYR A 188 2.82 4.07 0.96
C TYR A 188 1.75 4.57 1.92
N THR A 189 0.62 5.04 1.55
CA THR A 189 -0.38 5.42 2.58
C THR A 189 -0.82 4.18 3.36
N PRO A 190 -0.42 4.01 4.63
CA PRO A 190 -0.92 2.90 5.44
C PRO A 190 -2.42 3.13 5.66
N LEU A 191 -3.20 2.07 5.50
CA LEU A 191 -4.62 2.09 5.86
C LEU A 191 -4.71 2.04 7.39
N TYR A 192 -4.57 3.18 8.03
CA TYR A 192 -4.77 3.27 9.47
C TYR A 192 -6.25 3.27 9.79
N THR A 193 -6.69 2.27 10.53
CA THR A 193 -7.91 2.29 11.35
C THR A 193 -7.67 2.96 12.71
N GLY A 194 -6.70 3.85 12.81
CA GLY A 194 -6.37 4.65 13.98
C GLY A 194 -6.51 6.13 13.64
N LEU A 195 -6.75 6.96 14.63
CA LEU A 195 -6.78 8.42 14.49
C LEU A 195 -5.51 8.88 13.77
N GLU A 196 -5.59 9.10 12.46
CA GLU A 196 -4.54 9.82 11.73
C GLU A 196 -4.43 11.20 12.35
N GLU A 197 -3.27 11.54 12.85
CA GLU A 197 -2.86 12.94 12.83
C GLU A 197 -2.76 13.31 11.34
N ASN A 198 -3.86 13.82 10.80
CA ASN A 198 -3.85 14.40 9.45
C ASN A 198 -2.83 15.53 9.44
N GLU A 199 -1.61 15.22 9.06
CA GLU A 199 -0.67 16.21 8.54
C GLU A 199 -1.16 16.68 7.14
N THR A 200 -2.42 17.05 7.04
CA THR A 200 -2.79 17.97 5.97
C THR A 200 -1.99 19.23 6.22
N GLN A 201 -1.27 19.72 5.22
CA GLN A 201 -0.51 20.98 5.17
C GLN A 201 -1.33 22.25 5.50
N ASN A 202 -2.32 22.13 6.34
CA ASN A 202 -3.00 23.23 6.97
C ASN A 202 -2.20 23.55 8.22
N ASN A 203 -1.17 24.41 8.08
CA ASN A 203 -0.31 24.87 9.17
C ASN A 203 -1.12 25.54 10.27
N ILE A 204 -1.89 24.75 11.05
CA ILE A 204 -2.55 25.24 12.26
C ILE A 204 -1.57 25.04 13.40
N LEU A 205 -0.94 26.12 13.82
CA LEU A 205 0.02 26.13 14.92
C LEU A 205 -0.66 26.67 16.18
N LEU A 206 -0.61 25.89 17.24
CA LEU A 206 -1.04 26.30 18.59
C LEU A 206 0.21 26.41 19.48
N TYR A 207 0.43 27.60 20.04
CA TYR A 207 1.59 27.85 20.89
C TYR A 207 1.31 28.91 21.96
N PRO A 208 2.06 28.91 23.07
CA PRO A 208 3.01 27.89 23.47
C PRO A 208 2.31 26.58 23.88
N ASN A 209 3.02 25.48 23.85
CA ASN A 209 2.58 24.21 24.43
C ASN A 209 3.79 23.57 25.13
N PRO A 210 3.84 23.54 26.47
CA PRO A 210 2.80 23.90 27.45
C PRO A 210 2.41 25.40 27.50
N ALA A 211 1.15 25.69 27.85
CA ALA A 211 0.58 27.02 27.94
C ALA A 211 0.08 27.35 29.34
N LYS A 212 0.09 28.65 29.72
CA LYS A 212 -0.33 29.11 31.08
C LYS A 212 -1.61 29.95 31.03
N GLU A 213 -1.54 31.11 30.42
CA GLU A 213 -2.65 32.06 30.39
C GLU A 213 -3.28 32.20 29.03
N ARG A 214 -2.49 32.10 27.99
CA ARG A 214 -2.92 32.32 26.62
C ARG A 214 -2.39 31.24 25.67
N LEU A 215 -3.23 30.85 24.74
CA LEU A 215 -2.88 30.01 23.62
C LEU A 215 -3.03 30.81 22.33
N TYR A 216 -1.99 30.90 21.53
CA TYR A 216 -1.99 31.59 20.24
C TYR A 216 -2.27 30.59 19.16
N ILE A 217 -2.99 31.03 18.14
CA ILE A 217 -3.35 30.26 16.98
C ILE A 217 -2.80 30.97 15.77
N ASN A 218 -2.06 30.26 14.94
CA ASN A 218 -1.61 30.73 13.64
C ASN A 218 -2.00 29.69 12.58
N THR A 219 -2.72 30.11 11.56
CA THR A 219 -3.21 29.23 10.49
C THR A 219 -3.36 29.99 9.18
N SER A 220 -3.30 29.28 8.07
CA SER A 220 -3.53 29.84 6.72
C SER A 220 -5.02 29.84 6.31
N ILE A 221 -5.90 29.21 7.10
CA ILE A 221 -7.32 29.02 6.77
C ILE A 221 -8.23 29.55 7.87
N PRO A 222 -9.41 30.11 7.54
CA PRO A 222 -10.38 30.59 8.51
C PRO A 222 -10.93 29.47 9.41
N ILE A 223 -11.02 29.74 10.70
CA ILE A 223 -11.56 28.82 11.69
C ILE A 223 -13.03 29.15 11.94
N LYS A 224 -13.94 28.23 11.62
CA LYS A 224 -15.37 28.38 11.91
C LYS A 224 -15.66 28.23 13.39
N GLN A 225 -15.06 27.24 14.02
CA GLN A 225 -15.27 26.92 15.41
C GLN A 225 -14.01 26.27 16.01
N MET A 226 -13.74 26.56 17.25
CA MET A 226 -12.74 25.88 18.05
C MET A 226 -13.34 25.48 19.40
N THR A 227 -13.06 24.27 19.84
CA THR A 227 -13.56 23.72 21.12
C THR A 227 -12.40 23.13 21.91
N ILE A 228 -12.31 23.47 23.20
CA ILE A 228 -11.38 22.84 24.13
C ILE A 228 -12.15 21.80 24.95
N CYS A 229 -11.68 20.57 24.92
CA CYS A 229 -12.26 19.43 25.63
C CYS A 229 -11.28 18.87 26.68
N ASN A 230 -11.83 18.35 27.78
CA ASN A 230 -11.04 17.56 28.72
C ASN A 230 -10.76 16.13 28.20
N LEU A 231 -10.05 15.31 28.97
CA LEU A 231 -9.72 13.92 28.62
C LEU A 231 -10.95 13.01 28.43
N LEU A 232 -12.10 13.38 28.98
CA LEU A 232 -13.36 12.64 28.80
C LEU A 232 -14.14 13.10 27.56
N GLY A 233 -13.58 14.06 26.80
CA GLY A 233 -14.24 14.63 25.62
C GLY A 233 -15.31 15.66 25.92
N GLN A 234 -15.49 16.08 27.20
CA GLN A 234 -16.46 17.11 27.58
C GLN A 234 -15.94 18.47 27.13
N GLU A 235 -16.82 19.26 26.48
CA GLU A 235 -16.52 20.61 26.04
C GLU A 235 -16.39 21.55 27.28
N ILE A 236 -15.24 22.20 27.40
CA ILE A 236 -14.94 23.15 28.49
C ILE A 236 -15.05 24.59 28.00
N GLN A 237 -14.55 24.89 26.82
CA GLN A 237 -14.60 26.20 26.20
C GLN A 237 -14.89 26.08 24.71
N LYS A 238 -15.60 27.06 24.13
CA LYS A 238 -15.96 27.13 22.73
C LYS A 238 -15.78 28.52 22.18
N TYR A 239 -15.21 28.62 20.99
CA TYR A 239 -14.96 29.86 20.27
C TYR A 239 -15.49 29.71 18.85
N ASN A 240 -16.05 30.78 18.27
CA ASN A 240 -16.56 30.78 16.91
C ASN A 240 -15.92 31.89 16.09
N ASN A 241 -15.76 31.65 14.79
CA ASN A 241 -15.25 32.62 13.80
C ASN A 241 -13.96 33.30 14.22
N LEU A 242 -12.92 32.47 14.49
CA LEU A 242 -11.59 32.96 14.80
C LEU A 242 -10.85 33.37 13.53
N GLU A 243 -10.11 34.46 13.61
CA GLU A 243 -9.22 34.91 12.54
C GLU A 243 -8.01 33.98 12.41
N THR A 244 -7.31 34.09 11.28
CA THR A 244 -6.13 33.27 10.97
C THR A 244 -4.97 33.45 11.98
N THR A 245 -4.94 34.61 12.64
CA THR A 245 -4.04 34.84 13.78
C THR A 245 -4.90 35.33 14.96
N SER A 246 -5.06 34.50 15.95
CA SER A 246 -5.91 34.75 17.13
C SER A 246 -5.22 34.31 18.41
N SER A 247 -5.68 34.84 19.54
CA SER A 247 -5.28 34.33 20.85
C SER A 247 -6.50 34.12 21.74
N ILE A 248 -6.50 33.06 22.49
CA ILE A 248 -7.54 32.72 23.44
C ILE A 248 -7.00 32.71 24.87
N ASN A 249 -7.86 33.07 25.82
CA ASN A 249 -7.54 33.05 27.23
C ASN A 249 -7.87 31.66 27.80
N ILE A 250 -6.88 31.00 28.40
CA ILE A 250 -7.00 29.68 29.02
C ILE A 250 -6.69 29.71 30.54
N SER A 251 -6.51 30.90 31.12
CA SER A 251 -6.18 31.05 32.57
C SER A 251 -7.24 30.49 33.52
N GLY A 252 -8.45 30.20 32.99
CA GLY A 252 -9.51 29.54 33.75
C GLY A 252 -9.50 28.02 33.71
N LEU A 253 -8.55 27.42 32.98
CA LEU A 253 -8.38 25.96 32.93
C LEU A 253 -7.45 25.51 34.06
N ASN A 254 -7.75 24.37 34.64
CA ASN A 254 -6.81 23.74 35.59
C ASN A 254 -5.60 23.16 34.84
N GLU A 255 -4.49 23.03 35.57
CA GLU A 255 -3.31 22.31 35.04
C GLU A 255 -3.70 20.91 34.56
N GLY A 256 -3.23 20.55 33.39
CA GLY A 256 -3.55 19.24 32.83
C GLY A 256 -3.51 19.18 31.31
N VAL A 257 -3.95 18.05 30.77
CA VAL A 257 -3.99 17.76 29.32
C VAL A 257 -5.41 18.02 28.80
N TYR A 258 -5.49 18.73 27.68
CA TYR A 258 -6.72 19.05 26.98
C TYR A 258 -6.58 18.72 25.48
N PHE A 259 -7.70 18.50 24.82
CA PHE A 259 -7.81 18.40 23.38
C PHE A 259 -8.47 19.64 22.80
N VAL A 260 -7.86 20.22 21.77
CA VAL A 260 -8.41 21.34 21.01
C VAL A 260 -8.89 20.79 19.67
N LYS A 261 -10.20 20.94 19.40
CA LYS A 261 -10.83 20.61 18.13
C LYS A 261 -11.06 21.89 17.35
N ILE A 262 -10.52 21.98 16.15
CA ILE A 262 -10.62 23.14 15.26
C ILE A 262 -11.40 22.74 14.02
N TYR A 263 -12.53 23.39 13.80
CA TYR A 263 -13.43 23.16 12.69
C TYR A 263 -13.19 24.23 11.61
N THR A 264 -12.82 23.80 10.44
CA THR A 264 -12.71 24.65 9.25
C THR A 264 -13.86 24.37 8.27
N GLU A 265 -13.82 24.90 7.06
CA GLU A 265 -14.83 24.55 6.04
C GLU A 265 -14.72 23.11 5.53
N LYS A 266 -13.53 22.52 5.58
CA LYS A 266 -13.24 21.24 4.92
C LYS A 266 -12.90 20.12 5.88
N VAL A 267 -12.25 20.43 7.01
CA VAL A 267 -11.71 19.43 7.93
C VAL A 267 -11.89 19.82 9.40
N VAL A 268 -11.84 18.82 10.28
CA VAL A 268 -11.73 18.99 11.73
C VAL A 268 -10.33 18.58 12.13
N HIS A 269 -9.57 19.54 12.69
CA HIS A 269 -8.24 19.28 13.22
C HIS A 269 -8.32 19.10 14.74
N THR A 270 -7.68 18.06 15.30
CA THR A 270 -7.62 17.84 16.76
C THR A 270 -6.17 17.79 17.20
N THR A 271 -5.81 18.58 18.18
CA THR A 271 -4.47 18.58 18.76
C THR A 271 -4.48 18.58 20.27
N LYS A 272 -3.42 18.06 20.87
CA LYS A 272 -3.24 18.04 22.34
C LYS A 272 -2.52 19.29 22.79
N ILE A 273 -3.02 19.92 23.87
CA ILE A 273 -2.33 20.98 24.60
C ILE A 273 -2.11 20.58 26.06
N ILE A 274 -1.08 21.14 26.67
CA ILE A 274 -0.76 21.00 28.08
C ILE A 274 -0.92 22.38 28.71
N VAL A 275 -1.69 22.48 29.79
CA VAL A 275 -1.87 23.70 30.60
C VAL A 275 -1.09 23.55 31.89
N GLU A 276 -0.26 24.58 32.25
CA GLU A 276 0.57 24.66 33.43
C GLU A 276 0.22 25.88 34.31
#